data_272494e1f89cf6c985b6056fd72fb641
#
_entry.id   272494e1f89cf6c985b6056fd72fb641
#
_cell.length_a   1.000
_cell.length_b   1.000
_cell.length_c   1.000
_cell.angle_alpha   90.00
_cell.angle_beta   90.00
_cell.angle_gamma   90.00
#
_symmetry.space_group_name_H-M   'P 1'
#
loop_
_entity.id
_entity.type
_entity.pdbx_description
1 polymer ?
#
loop_
_entity_poly.entity_id
_entity_poly.type
_entity_poly.pdbx_seq_one_letter_code
_entity_poly.pdbx_strand_id
1 'polypeptide(L)'
;MTNADDSVIDAPIDAPIDVWVDVLIIGGGIAGLWALARMQQAGYKTVLLESQALGAGQTRYAQGIIHGGTKYALTGKLTASSESLADMPTRWRTCYEGNGELDLTQAELLSDAHYLWSTTSLTSRISGFFASKVMRSRSSAMESASDKSSLPSIFQPKDFKGQFYRPIEPGFNVFRVIRALA
;
A
#
# COMPACT_ATOMS: atom_id res chain seq x y z
N MET A 1 -31.06 -6.28 28.53
CA MET A 1 -30.29 -7.51 28.70
C MET A 1 -30.86 -8.52 27.74
N THR A 2 -30.34 -8.56 26.54
CA THR A 2 -30.70 -9.53 25.51
C THR A 2 -29.43 -10.29 25.19
N ASN A 3 -29.44 -11.59 25.49
CA ASN A 3 -28.39 -12.52 25.21
C ASN A 3 -28.09 -12.56 23.70
N ALA A 4 -26.86 -12.28 23.32
CA ALA A 4 -26.35 -12.68 22.03
C ALA A 4 -26.35 -14.22 22.03
N ASP A 5 -27.06 -14.79 21.08
CA ASP A 5 -27.07 -16.21 20.79
C ASP A 5 -25.69 -16.60 20.19
N ASP A 6 -24.79 -17.04 21.07
CA ASP A 6 -23.56 -17.72 20.71
C ASP A 6 -23.86 -19.16 20.26
N SER A 7 -24.67 -19.32 19.23
CA SER A 7 -24.78 -20.61 18.56
C SER A 7 -23.52 -20.81 17.70
N VAL A 8 -22.44 -21.24 18.34
CA VAL A 8 -21.35 -21.94 17.65
C VAL A 8 -22.02 -23.17 17.02
N ILE A 9 -22.17 -23.14 15.71
CA ILE A 9 -22.60 -24.26 14.91
C ILE A 9 -21.49 -25.29 14.98
N ASP A 10 -21.57 -26.19 15.97
CA ASP A 10 -20.75 -27.40 16.08
C ASP A 10 -21.28 -28.41 15.06
N ALA A 11 -21.16 -28.07 13.77
CA ALA A 11 -21.45 -28.98 12.69
C ALA A 11 -20.29 -29.98 12.58
N PRO A 12 -20.55 -31.28 12.47
CA PRO A 12 -19.49 -32.26 12.28
C PRO A 12 -18.70 -31.90 11.03
N ILE A 13 -17.36 -31.79 11.19
CA ILE A 13 -16.39 -31.37 10.16
C ILE A 13 -16.38 -32.30 8.93
N ASP A 14 -17.06 -33.43 8.99
CA ASP A 14 -17.07 -34.49 7.97
C ASP A 14 -18.20 -34.40 6.92
N ALA A 15 -19.11 -33.41 7.02
CA ALA A 15 -20.12 -33.23 5.99
C ALA A 15 -19.58 -32.29 4.89
N PRO A 16 -19.57 -32.70 3.60
CA PRO A 16 -19.19 -31.80 2.53
C PRO A 16 -20.15 -30.61 2.50
N ILE A 17 -19.61 -29.41 2.56
CA ILE A 17 -20.38 -28.16 2.42
C ILE A 17 -20.36 -27.77 0.95
N ASP A 18 -21.46 -28.00 0.23
CA ASP A 18 -21.61 -27.55 -1.14
C ASP A 18 -22.04 -26.08 -1.12
N VAL A 19 -21.10 -25.19 -1.46
CA VAL A 19 -21.33 -23.74 -1.59
C VAL A 19 -21.20 -23.35 -3.05
N TRP A 20 -22.28 -22.81 -3.62
CA TRP A 20 -22.24 -22.24 -4.97
C TRP A 20 -21.77 -20.79 -4.91
N VAL A 21 -20.64 -20.52 -5.54
CA VAL A 21 -20.03 -19.18 -5.60
C VAL A 21 -19.69 -18.82 -7.03
N ASP A 22 -19.71 -17.52 -7.34
CA ASP A 22 -19.30 -17.02 -8.63
C ASP A 22 -17.78 -16.92 -8.71
N VAL A 23 -17.12 -16.59 -7.58
CA VAL A 23 -15.67 -16.38 -7.53
C VAL A 23 -15.10 -17.03 -6.27
N LEU A 24 -14.07 -17.85 -6.44
CA LEU A 24 -13.26 -18.40 -5.37
C LEU A 24 -11.88 -17.75 -5.39
N ILE A 25 -11.49 -17.12 -4.27
CA ILE A 25 -10.18 -16.51 -4.08
C ILE A 25 -9.36 -17.39 -3.14
N ILE A 26 -8.14 -17.71 -3.54
CA ILE A 26 -7.20 -18.48 -2.72
C ILE A 26 -6.09 -17.56 -2.26
N GLY A 27 -5.96 -17.38 -0.95
CA GLY A 27 -4.98 -16.55 -0.29
C GLY A 27 -5.56 -15.23 0.25
N GLY A 28 -5.48 -15.06 1.57
CA GLY A 28 -5.98 -13.91 2.32
C GLY A 28 -4.95 -12.81 2.54
N GLY A 29 -3.98 -12.66 1.64
CA GLY A 29 -3.08 -11.51 1.62
C GLY A 29 -3.78 -10.26 1.09
N ILE A 30 -3.05 -9.13 1.01
CA ILE A 30 -3.60 -7.84 0.57
C ILE A 30 -4.27 -7.92 -0.80
N ALA A 31 -3.72 -8.67 -1.74
CA ALA A 31 -4.30 -8.83 -3.08
C ALA A 31 -5.62 -9.60 -3.06
N GLY A 32 -5.68 -10.69 -2.28
CA GLY A 32 -6.90 -11.49 -2.14
C GLY A 32 -8.01 -10.72 -1.43
N LEU A 33 -7.69 -10.01 -0.35
CA LEU A 33 -8.65 -9.18 0.37
C LEU A 33 -9.17 -8.02 -0.49
N TRP A 34 -8.30 -7.38 -1.26
CA TRP A 34 -8.70 -6.33 -2.20
C TRP A 34 -9.64 -6.88 -3.28
N ALA A 35 -9.28 -8.03 -3.87
CA ALA A 35 -10.11 -8.70 -4.87
C ALA A 35 -11.46 -9.12 -4.28
N LEU A 36 -11.48 -9.69 -3.07
CA LEU A 36 -12.71 -10.07 -2.35
C LEU A 36 -13.66 -8.88 -2.24
N ALA A 37 -13.18 -7.77 -1.66
CA ALA A 37 -13.98 -6.58 -1.46
C ALA A 37 -14.51 -6.02 -2.80
N ARG A 38 -13.69 -5.99 -3.84
CA ARG A 38 -14.10 -5.52 -5.18
C ARG A 38 -15.13 -6.42 -5.84
N MET A 39 -14.98 -7.74 -5.74
CA MET A 39 -15.96 -8.69 -6.31
C MET A 39 -17.29 -8.64 -5.58
N GLN A 40 -17.26 -8.53 -4.25
CA GLN A 40 -18.48 -8.37 -3.46
C GLN A 40 -19.21 -7.07 -3.79
N GLN A 41 -18.51 -5.96 -3.93
CA GLN A 41 -19.10 -4.69 -4.37
C GLN A 41 -19.73 -4.77 -5.77
N ALA A 42 -19.16 -5.60 -6.65
CA ALA A 42 -19.69 -5.86 -7.98
C ALA A 42 -20.89 -6.83 -7.98
N GLY A 43 -21.31 -7.33 -6.81
CA GLY A 43 -22.48 -8.20 -6.64
C GLY A 43 -22.19 -9.69 -6.81
N TYR A 44 -20.92 -10.11 -6.93
CA TYR A 44 -20.57 -11.53 -7.04
C TYR A 44 -20.60 -12.22 -5.67
N LYS A 45 -21.13 -13.45 -5.63
CA LYS A 45 -20.95 -14.34 -4.48
C LYS A 45 -19.50 -14.82 -4.45
N THR A 46 -18.73 -14.23 -3.58
CA THR A 46 -17.29 -14.47 -3.51
C THR A 46 -16.90 -15.09 -2.19
N VAL A 47 -16.09 -16.14 -2.24
CA VAL A 47 -15.49 -16.79 -1.08
C VAL A 47 -13.97 -16.66 -1.18
N LEU A 48 -13.34 -16.37 -0.05
CA LEU A 48 -11.89 -16.35 0.09
C LEU A 48 -11.47 -17.48 1.04
N LEU A 49 -10.51 -18.29 0.61
CA LEU A 49 -9.88 -19.32 1.41
C LEU A 49 -8.46 -18.92 1.77
N GLU A 50 -8.15 -18.98 3.06
CA GLU A 50 -6.82 -18.73 3.59
C GLU A 50 -6.42 -19.89 4.51
N SER A 51 -5.21 -20.41 4.32
CA SER A 51 -4.74 -21.60 5.04
C SER A 51 -4.18 -21.30 6.44
N GLN A 52 -3.90 -20.04 6.77
CA GLN A 52 -3.30 -19.65 8.05
C GLN A 52 -4.12 -18.55 8.71
N ALA A 53 -3.84 -17.30 8.36
CA ALA A 53 -4.52 -16.13 8.86
C ALA A 53 -4.54 -15.03 7.80
N LEU A 54 -5.57 -14.19 7.82
CA LEU A 54 -5.65 -13.05 6.92
C LEU A 54 -4.42 -12.15 7.08
N GLY A 55 -3.83 -11.81 5.95
CA GLY A 55 -2.61 -11.00 5.91
C GLY A 55 -1.32 -11.72 6.27
N ALA A 56 -1.35 -13.03 6.54
CA ALA A 56 -0.13 -13.82 6.78
C ALA A 56 0.85 -13.76 5.59
N GLY A 57 2.05 -14.22 5.78
CA GLY A 57 3.08 -14.23 4.73
C GLY A 57 3.60 -12.82 4.42
N GLN A 58 3.76 -12.50 3.15
CA GLN A 58 4.38 -11.26 2.71
C GLN A 58 3.65 -10.00 3.17
N THR A 59 2.33 -10.02 3.25
CA THR A 59 1.54 -8.85 3.68
C THR A 59 1.90 -8.42 5.09
N ARG A 60 1.99 -9.36 6.03
CA ARG A 60 2.35 -9.09 7.42
C ARG A 60 3.73 -8.45 7.58
N TYR A 61 4.66 -8.82 6.72
CA TYR A 61 6.05 -8.36 6.79
C TYR A 61 6.33 -7.18 5.86
N ALA A 62 5.31 -6.66 5.18
CA ALA A 62 5.46 -5.46 4.36
C ALA A 62 5.64 -4.22 5.24
N GLN A 63 6.38 -3.24 4.72
CA GLN A 63 6.57 -1.95 5.38
C GLN A 63 5.32 -1.06 5.35
N GLY A 64 4.32 -1.44 4.58
CA GLY A 64 3.09 -0.66 4.40
C GLY A 64 3.24 0.58 3.51
N ILE A 65 4.38 0.77 2.87
CA ILE A 65 4.61 1.90 1.95
C ILE A 65 4.01 1.56 0.58
N ILE A 66 3.16 2.44 0.09
CA ILE A 66 2.53 2.29 -1.23
C ILE A 66 3.38 2.99 -2.27
N HIS A 67 4.18 2.22 -2.99
CA HIS A 67 5.13 2.74 -3.96
C HIS A 67 4.47 3.11 -5.30
N GLY A 68 4.81 4.31 -5.81
CA GLY A 68 4.47 4.79 -7.15
C GLY A 68 5.48 4.41 -8.24
N GLY A 69 6.31 3.41 -8.00
CA GLY A 69 7.30 2.96 -8.98
C GLY A 69 8.61 3.76 -8.99
N THR A 70 8.81 4.70 -8.07
CA THR A 70 10.03 5.52 -7.96
C THR A 70 11.31 4.68 -7.90
N LYS A 71 11.30 3.56 -7.19
CA LYS A 71 12.43 2.64 -7.07
C LYS A 71 12.84 2.03 -8.43
N TYR A 72 11.87 1.64 -9.25
CA TYR A 72 12.14 1.05 -10.58
C TYR A 72 12.68 2.08 -11.55
N ALA A 73 12.15 3.29 -11.47
CA ALA A 73 12.62 4.41 -12.25
C ALA A 73 14.08 4.74 -11.91
N LEU A 74 14.47 4.74 -10.62
CA LEU A 74 15.85 4.96 -10.16
C LEU A 74 16.84 3.92 -10.70
N THR A 75 16.41 2.69 -10.91
CA THR A 75 17.25 1.61 -11.43
C THR A 75 17.26 1.53 -12.95
N GLY A 76 16.55 2.43 -13.66
CA GLY A 76 16.41 2.44 -15.11
C GLY A 76 15.62 1.27 -15.68
N LYS A 77 14.90 0.52 -14.83
CA LYS A 77 14.08 -0.65 -15.21
C LYS A 77 12.61 -0.26 -15.32
N LEU A 78 12.31 0.72 -16.15
CA LEU A 78 10.92 1.06 -16.46
C LEU A 78 10.35 -0.01 -17.40
N THR A 79 9.37 -0.73 -16.90
CA THR A 79 8.57 -1.72 -17.66
C THR A 79 7.11 -1.27 -17.64
N ALA A 80 6.29 -1.79 -18.53
CA ALA A 80 4.84 -1.56 -18.52
C ALA A 80 4.23 -1.86 -17.12
N SER A 81 4.72 -2.88 -16.45
CA SER A 81 4.31 -3.22 -15.08
C SER A 81 4.70 -2.14 -14.05
N SER A 82 5.86 -1.47 -14.22
CA SER A 82 6.25 -0.39 -13.30
C SER A 82 5.48 0.91 -13.58
N GLU A 83 5.00 1.09 -14.80
CA GLU A 83 4.14 2.22 -15.16
C GLU A 83 2.75 2.10 -14.54
N SER A 84 2.19 0.89 -14.47
CA SER A 84 0.90 0.64 -13.82
C SER A 84 0.92 0.92 -12.30
N LEU A 85 2.10 0.99 -11.68
CA LEU A 85 2.25 1.32 -10.27
C LEU A 85 2.25 2.84 -9.98
N ALA A 86 2.37 3.67 -11.02
CA ALA A 86 2.54 5.12 -10.83
C ALA A 86 1.38 5.77 -10.07
N ASP A 87 0.17 5.28 -10.29
CA ASP A 87 -1.05 5.83 -9.70
C ASP A 87 -1.43 5.16 -8.35
N MET A 88 -0.70 4.13 -7.92
CA MET A 88 -1.02 3.41 -6.69
C MET A 88 -1.06 4.29 -5.44
N PRO A 89 -0.12 5.23 -5.20
CA PRO A 89 -0.20 6.12 -4.05
C PRO A 89 -1.49 6.95 -4.03
N THR A 90 -1.88 7.51 -5.17
CA THR A 90 -3.11 8.29 -5.30
C THR A 90 -4.34 7.41 -5.09
N ARG A 91 -4.39 6.23 -5.70
CA ARG A 91 -5.50 5.27 -5.59
C ARG A 91 -5.74 4.87 -4.13
N TRP A 92 -4.68 4.54 -3.38
CA TRP A 92 -4.78 4.19 -1.98
C TRP A 92 -5.20 5.37 -1.10
N ARG A 93 -4.68 6.57 -1.39
CA ARG A 93 -5.08 7.78 -0.68
C ARG A 93 -6.56 8.07 -0.88
N THR A 94 -7.06 7.98 -2.10
CA THR A 94 -8.48 8.17 -2.42
C THR A 94 -9.37 7.15 -1.69
N CYS A 95 -8.93 5.89 -1.58
CA CYS A 95 -9.62 4.88 -0.77
C CYS A 95 -9.61 5.24 0.72
N TYR A 96 -8.49 5.72 1.25
CA TYR A 96 -8.36 6.16 2.64
C TYR A 96 -9.24 7.38 2.96
N GLU A 97 -9.43 8.28 2.02
CA GLU A 97 -10.30 9.45 2.11
C GLU A 97 -11.80 9.10 1.91
N GLY A 98 -12.13 7.84 1.67
CA GLY A 98 -13.50 7.38 1.46
C GLY A 98 -14.08 7.69 0.06
N ASN A 99 -13.25 8.14 -0.86
CA ASN A 99 -13.65 8.54 -2.23
C ASN A 99 -13.14 7.55 -3.30
N GLY A 100 -12.54 6.43 -2.86
CA GLY A 100 -11.93 5.44 -3.73
C GLY A 100 -12.83 4.26 -4.04
N GLU A 101 -12.25 3.29 -4.71
CA GLU A 101 -12.93 2.05 -5.09
C GLU A 101 -13.16 1.08 -3.93
N LEU A 102 -12.50 1.28 -2.81
CA LEU A 102 -12.71 0.57 -1.53
C LEU A 102 -12.71 1.57 -0.39
N ASP A 103 -13.40 1.23 0.68
CA ASP A 103 -13.40 2.02 1.90
C ASP A 103 -12.23 1.59 2.81
N LEU A 104 -11.21 2.43 2.88
CA LEU A 104 -10.08 2.29 3.79
C LEU A 104 -10.06 3.38 4.87
N THR A 105 -11.18 4.04 5.15
CA THR A 105 -11.27 5.10 6.17
C THR A 105 -10.93 4.63 7.57
N GLN A 106 -11.08 3.33 7.84
CA GLN A 106 -10.70 2.69 9.11
C GLN A 106 -9.23 2.24 9.16
N ALA A 107 -8.49 2.36 8.04
CA ALA A 107 -7.06 2.13 8.03
C ALA A 107 -6.33 3.25 8.79
N GLU A 108 -5.12 2.98 9.24
CA GLU A 108 -4.28 3.96 9.92
C GLU A 108 -3.16 4.41 9.00
N LEU A 109 -3.15 5.69 8.65
CA LEU A 109 -2.08 6.32 7.92
C LEU A 109 -0.94 6.65 8.90
N LEU A 110 0.21 6.02 8.71
CA LEU A 110 1.40 6.23 9.54
C LEU A 110 2.26 7.40 9.03
N SER A 111 2.27 7.61 7.72
CA SER A 111 3.05 8.66 7.08
C SER A 111 2.45 9.04 5.72
N ASP A 112 2.41 10.33 5.43
CA ASP A 112 1.97 10.86 4.13
C ASP A 112 2.98 10.63 3.02
N ALA A 113 4.24 10.50 3.38
CA ALA A 113 5.36 10.40 2.46
C ALA A 113 6.53 9.73 3.15
N HIS A 114 7.53 9.35 2.39
CA HIS A 114 8.81 8.90 2.94
C HIS A 114 9.97 9.74 2.42
N TYR A 115 11.15 9.55 2.97
CA TYR A 115 12.33 10.33 2.60
C TYR A 115 13.35 9.46 1.90
N LEU A 116 13.82 9.94 0.75
CA LEU A 116 14.99 9.43 0.08
C LEU A 116 16.12 10.45 0.24
N TRP A 117 17.30 9.99 0.57
CA TRP A 117 18.47 10.85 0.64
C TRP A 117 19.61 10.27 -0.18
N SER A 118 20.46 11.13 -0.67
CA SER A 118 21.70 10.75 -1.34
C SER A 118 22.89 11.45 -0.73
N THR A 119 24.00 10.74 -0.64
CA THR A 119 25.32 11.35 -0.35
C THR A 119 25.85 12.05 -1.59
N THR A 120 26.83 12.93 -1.42
CA THR A 120 27.40 13.76 -2.48
C THR A 120 27.87 12.99 -3.72
N SER A 121 28.33 11.75 -3.57
CA SER A 121 28.79 10.91 -4.69
C SER A 121 27.67 10.38 -5.60
N LEU A 122 26.44 10.33 -5.10
CA LEU A 122 25.25 9.84 -5.82
C LEU A 122 24.34 10.99 -6.28
N THR A 123 24.60 12.20 -5.78
CA THR A 123 23.73 13.37 -5.97
C THR A 123 23.48 13.68 -7.44
N SER A 124 24.53 13.65 -8.29
CA SER A 124 24.40 13.96 -9.71
C SER A 124 23.55 12.94 -10.48
N ARG A 125 23.65 11.67 -10.14
CA ARG A 125 22.85 10.60 -10.79
C ARG A 125 21.39 10.69 -10.40
N ILE A 126 21.13 10.94 -9.13
CA ILE A 126 19.77 11.06 -8.59
C ILE A 126 19.14 12.38 -9.08
N SER A 127 19.85 13.49 -9.05
CA SER A 127 19.35 14.78 -9.56
C SER A 127 19.05 14.73 -11.05
N GLY A 128 19.94 14.12 -11.85
CA GLY A 128 19.69 13.92 -13.29
C GLY A 128 18.48 13.04 -13.57
N PHE A 129 18.26 12.03 -12.73
CA PHE A 129 17.10 11.17 -12.83
C PHE A 129 15.79 11.94 -12.54
N PHE A 130 15.74 12.70 -11.46
CA PHE A 130 14.56 13.49 -11.11
C PHE A 130 14.32 14.69 -12.06
N ALA A 131 15.35 15.16 -12.73
CA ALA A 131 15.22 16.14 -13.80
C ALA A 131 14.71 15.53 -15.11
N SER A 132 14.67 14.20 -15.24
CA SER A 132 14.21 13.52 -16.45
C SER A 132 12.72 13.75 -16.71
N LYS A 133 12.34 13.73 -18.00
CA LYS A 133 10.95 13.92 -18.43
C LYS A 133 9.99 12.88 -17.83
N VAL A 134 10.49 11.68 -17.55
CA VAL A 134 9.73 10.56 -16.94
C VAL A 134 9.31 10.89 -15.52
N MET A 135 10.16 11.59 -14.76
CA MET A 135 9.81 11.99 -13.39
C MET A 135 9.01 13.28 -13.33
N ARG A 136 9.13 14.18 -14.31
CA ARG A 136 8.30 15.40 -14.33
C ARG A 136 6.82 15.13 -14.47
N SER A 137 6.42 14.07 -15.18
CA SER A 137 5.01 13.64 -15.24
C SER A 137 4.53 12.96 -13.94
N ARG A 138 5.46 12.46 -13.13
CA ARG A 138 5.21 11.82 -11.82
C ARG A 138 5.56 12.75 -10.65
N SER A 139 6.21 13.87 -10.91
CA SER A 139 6.78 14.78 -9.91
C SER A 139 5.78 15.77 -9.30
N SER A 140 4.50 15.75 -9.72
CA SER A 140 3.46 16.33 -8.89
C SER A 140 3.37 15.67 -7.50
N ALA A 141 4.05 14.54 -7.33
CA ALA A 141 4.11 13.76 -6.12
C ALA A 141 5.47 13.83 -5.39
N MET A 142 6.33 14.81 -5.72
CA MET A 142 7.66 14.86 -5.13
C MET A 142 8.11 16.28 -4.83
N GLU A 143 8.33 16.55 -3.56
CA GLU A 143 8.87 17.80 -3.08
C GLU A 143 10.39 17.69 -2.90
N SER A 144 11.13 18.65 -3.43
CA SER A 144 12.54 18.84 -3.08
C SER A 144 12.58 19.49 -1.70
N ALA A 145 13.10 18.80 -0.70
CA ALA A 145 13.33 19.39 0.61
C ALA A 145 14.54 20.31 0.56
N SER A 146 14.35 21.51 0.05
CA SER A 146 15.39 22.56 0.03
C SER A 146 15.58 23.21 1.40
N ASP A 147 14.58 23.15 2.25
CA ASP A 147 14.63 23.69 3.62
C ASP A 147 14.83 22.55 4.63
N LYS A 148 16.01 22.53 5.26
CA LYS A 148 16.36 21.56 6.30
C LYS A 148 15.49 21.70 7.56
N SER A 149 14.85 22.83 7.79
CA SER A 149 13.99 23.05 8.96
C SER A 149 12.72 22.21 8.90
N SER A 150 12.26 21.87 7.69
CA SER A 150 11.08 21.02 7.46
C SER A 150 11.36 19.52 7.56
N LEU A 151 12.64 19.11 7.68
CA LEU A 151 13.03 17.72 7.78
C LEU A 151 12.89 17.19 9.21
N PRO A 152 12.57 15.89 9.37
CA PRO A 152 12.67 15.24 10.68
C PRO A 152 14.01 15.49 11.35
N SER A 153 14.01 15.59 12.67
CA SER A 153 15.20 15.93 13.47
C SER A 153 16.41 15.05 13.19
N ILE A 154 16.20 13.79 12.83
CA ILE A 154 17.24 12.84 12.47
C ILE A 154 18.05 13.26 11.22
N PHE A 155 17.47 14.11 10.36
CA PHE A 155 18.11 14.60 9.12
C PHE A 155 18.63 16.03 9.23
N GLN A 156 18.55 16.66 10.41
CA GLN A 156 18.99 18.03 10.66
C GLN A 156 20.48 18.20 11.07
N PRO A 157 21.32 17.14 11.27
CA PRO A 157 22.71 17.35 11.63
C PRO A 157 23.43 18.30 10.67
N LYS A 158 24.22 19.22 11.23
CA LYS A 158 24.94 20.25 10.47
C LYS A 158 25.90 19.67 9.42
N ASP A 159 26.38 18.46 9.65
CA ASP A 159 27.39 17.79 8.83
C ASP A 159 26.80 16.96 7.68
N PHE A 160 25.48 16.85 7.59
CA PHE A 160 24.87 16.12 6.49
C PHE A 160 25.00 16.92 5.18
N LYS A 161 25.80 16.37 4.26
CA LYS A 161 26.05 16.90 2.91
C LYS A 161 25.36 16.03 1.87
N GLY A 162 24.06 16.11 1.77
CA GLY A 162 23.29 15.32 0.82
C GLY A 162 22.08 16.09 0.33
N GLN A 163 21.38 15.48 -0.62
CA GLN A 163 20.06 15.95 -1.06
C GLN A 163 18.99 15.04 -0.52
N PHE A 164 17.87 15.64 -0.18
CA PHE A 164 16.66 14.95 0.27
C PHE A 164 15.57 15.07 -0.78
N TYR A 165 14.84 14.00 -0.93
CA TYR A 165 13.64 13.93 -1.76
C TYR A 165 12.53 13.35 -0.91
N ARG A 166 11.33 13.89 -1.06
CA ARG A 166 10.13 13.44 -0.33
C ARG A 166 9.10 12.91 -1.32
N PRO A 167 9.20 11.65 -1.74
CA PRO A 167 8.13 11.00 -2.50
C PRO A 167 6.83 10.99 -1.68
N ILE A 168 5.72 11.43 -2.30
CA ILE A 168 4.40 11.40 -1.67
C ILE A 168 3.83 9.99 -1.82
N GLU A 169 4.50 9.03 -1.22
CA GLU A 169 4.10 7.63 -1.16
C GLU A 169 3.65 7.33 0.27
N PRO A 170 2.35 7.12 0.52
CA PRO A 170 1.83 6.97 1.88
C PRO A 170 2.26 5.64 2.50
N GLY A 171 2.47 5.65 3.80
CA GLY A 171 2.71 4.47 4.60
C GLY A 171 1.52 4.17 5.51
N PHE A 172 1.01 2.94 5.46
CA PHE A 172 -0.12 2.49 6.26
C PHE A 172 0.27 1.44 7.28
N ASN A 173 -0.46 1.39 8.38
CA ASN A 173 -0.42 0.27 9.29
C ASN A 173 -1.06 -0.96 8.61
N VAL A 174 -0.23 -1.94 8.29
CA VAL A 174 -0.63 -3.13 7.53
C VAL A 174 -1.78 -3.88 8.20
N PHE A 175 -1.74 -4.01 9.53
CA PHE A 175 -2.79 -4.71 10.28
C PHE A 175 -4.13 -3.97 10.24
N ARG A 176 -4.10 -2.64 10.26
CA ARG A 176 -5.30 -1.82 10.14
C ARG A 176 -5.90 -1.89 8.74
N VAL A 177 -5.04 -1.96 7.70
CA VAL A 177 -5.49 -2.18 6.32
C VAL A 177 -6.16 -3.55 6.18
N ILE A 178 -5.52 -4.62 6.67
CA ILE A 178 -6.12 -5.96 6.65
C ILE A 178 -7.49 -5.95 7.31
N ARG A 179 -7.60 -5.32 8.50
CA ARG A 179 -8.85 -5.25 9.25
C ARG A 179 -9.94 -4.42 8.54
N ALA A 180 -9.55 -3.40 7.78
CA ALA A 180 -10.50 -2.59 7.01
C ALA A 180 -11.05 -3.33 5.78
N LEU A 181 -10.31 -4.33 5.27
CA LEU A 181 -10.68 -5.12 4.09
C LEU A 181 -11.36 -6.45 4.45
N ALA A 182 -11.28 -6.92 5.69
CA ALA A 182 -11.85 -8.18 6.18
C ALA A 182 -13.25 -7.98 6.76
#